data_591a524a152260022b5c6eede60d30c2
#
_entry.id   591a524a152260022b5c6eede60d30c2
#
_cell.length_a   1.000
_cell.length_b   1.000
_cell.length_c   1.000
_cell.angle_alpha   90.00
_cell.angle_beta   90.00
_cell.angle_gamma   90.00
#
_symmetry.space_group_name_H-M   'P 1'
#
loop_
_entity.id
_entity.type
_entity.pdbx_description
1 polymer ?
#
loop_
_entity_poly.entity_id
_entity_poly.type
_entity_poly.pdbx_seq_one_letter_code
_entity_poly.pdbx_strand_id
1 'polypeptide(L)'
;MNRPICIASTLLIALTASMAGIAIGSDFTLNIFGNANMDDRIDQTDIDYIQEIINGSKEATMLSDVNLDGTVDLSDLQLAEELIEDRAERISLIDGNKQNLTLELPLERILTLNMRHAIALAVLGGEEKAVGVDNTVGERVELFPRLSQLPAVGTTSEPDIESIISLQPDLVVTFTNAPSTDALEDKLPEGMAVLRFDLSRSSSLREEMAVLGFLLDDPDSTQRYLDWYDRYIGEIQDKAARIEDEDRARVLMERERSADTGPTARWAYASGTGFTDLVDLAGGINIASGYMEGNKDLETEFVIDKDPQVIIGLSYKGGYKSSDPESMKAYYDEIMKTEGFGNISAVRDGRVHIISGDFSIGPQLVVGALTVAKWLYPEQFQDVDPVQV
;
A
#
# COMPACT_ATOMS: atom_id res chain seq x y z
N MET A 1 21.21 -47.51 65.15
CA MET A 1 20.34 -46.36 65.46
C MET A 1 20.23 -45.53 64.20
N ASN A 2 19.20 -45.83 63.42
CA ASN A 2 18.93 -45.17 62.13
C ASN A 2 17.95 -44.01 62.35
N ARG A 3 18.32 -42.80 61.91
CA ARG A 3 17.41 -41.69 61.82
C ARG A 3 17.00 -41.54 60.34
N PRO A 4 15.72 -41.38 59.99
CA PRO A 4 15.29 -41.10 58.62
C PRO A 4 15.42 -39.62 58.32
N ILE A 5 15.93 -39.35 57.12
CA ILE A 5 16.01 -38.05 56.49
C ILE A 5 14.64 -37.73 55.86
N CYS A 6 14.02 -36.66 56.33
CA CYS A 6 12.79 -36.11 55.76
C CYS A 6 13.15 -35.24 54.54
N ILE A 7 12.79 -35.64 53.34
CA ILE A 7 12.92 -34.82 52.14
C ILE A 7 11.61 -34.06 52.01
N ALA A 8 11.69 -32.76 52.27
CA ALA A 8 10.58 -31.83 51.98
C ALA A 8 10.63 -31.46 50.47
N SER A 9 9.67 -31.96 49.71
CA SER A 9 9.47 -31.56 48.33
C SER A 9 8.75 -30.23 48.29
N THR A 10 9.50 -29.17 47.95
CA THR A 10 8.94 -27.85 47.68
C THR A 10 8.35 -27.86 46.26
N LEU A 11 7.03 -27.85 46.18
CA LEU A 11 6.29 -27.71 44.93
C LEU A 11 6.35 -26.24 44.46
N LEU A 12 7.17 -25.96 43.47
CA LEU A 12 7.23 -24.64 42.82
C LEU A 12 6.07 -24.52 41.85
N ILE A 13 4.99 -23.85 42.24
CA ILE A 13 3.88 -23.50 41.34
C ILE A 13 4.38 -22.29 40.53
N ALA A 14 4.76 -22.53 39.28
CA ALA A 14 4.97 -21.46 38.30
C ALA A 14 3.62 -20.87 37.91
N LEU A 15 3.33 -19.70 38.42
CA LEU A 15 2.20 -18.89 37.98
C LEU A 15 2.59 -18.29 36.62
N THR A 16 2.16 -18.92 35.52
CA THR A 16 2.19 -18.26 34.21
C THR A 16 1.08 -17.22 34.21
N ALA A 17 1.44 -15.98 34.44
CA ALA A 17 0.57 -14.85 34.14
C ALA A 17 0.42 -14.80 32.60
N SER A 18 -0.69 -15.29 32.11
CA SER A 18 -1.19 -14.98 30.78
C SER A 18 -1.46 -13.48 30.76
N MET A 19 -0.56 -12.73 30.16
CA MET A 19 -0.90 -11.37 29.74
C MET A 19 -1.92 -11.53 28.62
N ALA A 20 -3.20 -11.46 28.98
CA ALA A 20 -4.24 -11.12 28.02
C ALA A 20 -3.90 -9.71 27.53
N GLY A 21 -3.23 -9.61 26.38
CA GLY A 21 -3.12 -8.36 25.66
C GLY A 21 -4.57 -7.89 25.43
N ILE A 22 -4.89 -6.70 25.89
CA ILE A 22 -6.08 -5.99 25.44
C ILE A 22 -5.80 -5.81 23.95
N ALA A 23 -6.51 -6.55 23.11
CA ALA A 23 -6.55 -6.28 21.68
C ALA A 23 -7.15 -4.88 21.55
N ILE A 24 -6.30 -3.89 21.31
CA ILE A 24 -6.74 -2.61 20.78
C ILE A 24 -7.24 -3.01 19.40
N GLY A 25 -8.56 -2.95 19.17
CA GLY A 25 -9.14 -3.22 17.87
C GLY A 25 -8.38 -2.35 16.86
N SER A 26 -7.89 -2.96 15.79
CA SER A 26 -7.22 -2.19 14.75
C SER A 26 -8.24 -1.25 14.11
N ASP A 27 -7.83 -0.05 13.74
CA ASP A 27 -8.68 0.89 12.98
C ASP A 27 -8.86 0.43 11.51
N PHE A 28 -8.43 -0.79 11.18
CA PHE A 28 -8.41 -1.35 9.84
C PHE A 28 -9.39 -2.52 9.71
N THR A 29 -10.06 -2.61 8.57
CA THR A 29 -10.98 -3.68 8.25
C THR A 29 -10.41 -4.54 7.10
N LEU A 30 -10.33 -5.84 7.31
CA LEU A 30 -10.05 -6.80 6.24
C LEU A 30 -11.31 -6.93 5.37
N ASN A 31 -11.28 -6.36 4.16
CA ASN A 31 -12.44 -6.26 3.26
C ASN A 31 -12.76 -7.58 2.52
N ILE A 32 -12.93 -8.64 3.29
CA ILE A 32 -13.32 -9.99 2.82
C ILE A 32 -14.64 -10.36 3.48
N PHE A 33 -15.59 -10.87 2.72
CA PHE A 33 -16.84 -11.39 3.24
C PHE A 33 -16.55 -12.64 4.09
N GLY A 34 -17.13 -12.65 5.28
CA GLY A 34 -16.78 -13.56 6.37
C GLY A 34 -16.12 -12.85 7.55
N ASN A 35 -15.57 -11.65 7.35
CA ASN A 35 -15.11 -10.75 8.42
C ASN A 35 -16.33 -10.00 9.00
N ALA A 36 -17.17 -10.73 9.75
CA ALA A 36 -18.47 -10.24 10.18
C ALA A 36 -18.39 -9.16 11.26
N ASN A 37 -17.36 -9.17 12.09
CA ASN A 37 -17.12 -8.15 13.12
C ASN A 37 -16.41 -6.90 12.58
N MET A 38 -15.97 -6.94 11.30
CA MET A 38 -15.30 -5.88 10.57
C MET A 38 -13.96 -5.44 11.20
N ASP A 39 -13.21 -6.34 11.80
CA ASP A 39 -11.85 -6.09 12.27
C ASP A 39 -10.78 -6.42 11.18
N ASP A 40 -9.52 -6.60 11.55
CA ASP A 40 -8.42 -6.81 10.62
C ASP A 40 -8.13 -8.28 10.28
N ARG A 41 -9.00 -9.22 10.67
CA ARG A 41 -8.81 -10.66 10.44
C ARG A 41 -10.13 -11.40 10.26
N ILE A 42 -10.05 -12.66 9.86
CA ILE A 42 -11.17 -13.60 9.90
C ILE A 42 -10.80 -14.71 10.86
N ASP A 43 -11.57 -14.84 11.96
CA ASP A 43 -11.32 -15.85 12.99
C ASP A 43 -12.62 -16.30 13.70
N GLN A 44 -12.48 -17.02 14.81
CA GLN A 44 -13.62 -17.53 15.57
C GLN A 44 -14.59 -16.43 16.03
N THR A 45 -14.11 -15.20 16.21
CA THR A 45 -14.98 -14.09 16.67
C THR A 45 -15.98 -13.69 15.59
N ASP A 46 -15.67 -13.90 14.31
CA ASP A 46 -16.60 -13.68 13.20
C ASP A 46 -17.70 -14.74 13.16
N ILE A 47 -17.33 -16.00 13.39
CA ILE A 47 -18.29 -17.09 13.52
C ILE A 47 -19.28 -16.79 14.64
N ASP A 48 -18.79 -16.40 15.80
CA ASP A 48 -19.61 -16.01 16.94
C ASP A 48 -20.51 -14.82 16.60
N TYR A 49 -20.00 -13.84 15.85
CA TYR A 49 -20.73 -12.67 15.40
C TYR A 49 -21.87 -13.04 14.43
N ILE A 50 -21.60 -13.88 13.41
CA ILE A 50 -22.61 -14.39 12.46
C ILE A 50 -23.68 -15.16 13.22
N GLN A 51 -23.30 -15.99 14.20
CA GLN A 51 -24.26 -16.73 15.03
C GLN A 51 -25.15 -15.77 15.85
N GLU A 52 -24.62 -14.65 16.35
CA GLU A 52 -25.39 -13.64 17.05
C GLU A 52 -26.36 -12.89 16.12
N ILE A 53 -25.98 -12.65 14.85
CA ILE A 53 -26.90 -12.10 13.84
C ILE A 53 -28.05 -13.08 13.57
N ILE A 54 -27.76 -14.37 13.34
CA ILE A 54 -28.76 -15.42 13.08
C ILE A 54 -29.75 -15.53 14.24
N ASN A 55 -29.26 -15.39 15.47
CA ASN A 55 -30.10 -15.41 16.68
C ASN A 55 -30.88 -14.11 16.96
N GLY A 56 -30.66 -13.07 16.14
CA GLY A 56 -31.32 -11.77 16.27
C GLY A 56 -30.78 -10.91 17.42
N SER A 57 -29.61 -11.20 17.95
CA SER A 57 -28.97 -10.43 19.03
C SER A 57 -28.02 -9.36 18.52
N LYS A 58 -27.60 -9.42 17.23
CA LYS A 58 -26.83 -8.38 16.54
C LYS A 58 -27.43 -8.05 15.17
N GLU A 59 -27.10 -6.87 14.68
CA GLU A 59 -27.43 -6.46 13.32
C GLU A 59 -26.36 -7.00 12.33
N ALA A 60 -26.79 -7.29 11.10
CA ALA A 60 -25.88 -7.71 10.05
C ALA A 60 -24.93 -6.55 9.68
N THR A 61 -23.65 -6.88 9.48
CA THR A 61 -22.65 -5.96 8.93
C THR A 61 -22.55 -6.12 7.42
N MET A 62 -21.80 -5.25 6.77
CA MET A 62 -21.57 -5.31 5.31
C MET A 62 -20.86 -6.61 4.89
N LEU A 63 -20.02 -7.20 5.75
CA LEU A 63 -19.20 -8.37 5.42
C LEU A 63 -19.75 -9.69 5.99
N SER A 64 -20.93 -9.68 6.63
CA SER A 64 -21.53 -10.87 7.27
C SER A 64 -22.33 -11.76 6.31
N ASP A 65 -22.74 -11.26 5.14
CA ASP A 65 -23.39 -12.02 4.05
C ASP A 65 -22.31 -12.63 3.15
N VAL A 66 -21.81 -13.80 3.53
CA VAL A 66 -20.59 -14.40 2.96
C VAL A 66 -20.82 -14.91 1.55
N ASN A 67 -22.03 -15.39 1.25
CA ASN A 67 -22.42 -15.92 -0.05
C ASN A 67 -23.04 -14.87 -1.00
N LEU A 68 -23.27 -13.64 -0.50
CA LEU A 68 -23.85 -12.51 -1.24
C LEU A 68 -25.28 -12.79 -1.74
N ASP A 69 -26.08 -13.57 -1.02
CA ASP A 69 -27.47 -13.86 -1.37
C ASP A 69 -28.50 -12.87 -0.80
N GLY A 70 -28.06 -11.95 0.06
CA GLY A 70 -28.84 -10.89 0.68
C GLY A 70 -29.44 -11.27 2.03
N THR A 71 -29.07 -12.43 2.60
CA THR A 71 -29.55 -12.90 3.91
C THR A 71 -28.36 -13.43 4.70
N VAL A 72 -28.28 -13.16 5.99
CA VAL A 72 -27.27 -13.78 6.85
C VAL A 72 -27.90 -14.96 7.57
N ASP A 73 -27.49 -16.18 7.21
CA ASP A 73 -28.03 -17.42 7.76
C ASP A 73 -26.96 -18.53 7.97
N LEU A 74 -27.38 -19.77 8.14
CA LEU A 74 -26.46 -20.90 8.40
C LEU A 74 -25.52 -21.18 7.24
N SER A 75 -25.85 -20.79 6.01
CA SER A 75 -24.96 -20.97 4.87
C SER A 75 -23.75 -20.01 4.94
N ASP A 76 -23.95 -18.79 5.45
CA ASP A 76 -22.85 -17.84 5.69
C ASP A 76 -21.93 -18.31 6.81
N LEU A 77 -22.53 -18.83 7.89
CA LEU A 77 -21.78 -19.42 8.99
C LEU A 77 -20.86 -20.54 8.48
N GLN A 78 -21.41 -21.46 7.67
CA GLN A 78 -20.63 -22.55 7.10
C GLN A 78 -19.51 -22.06 6.21
N LEU A 79 -19.76 -21.08 5.32
CA LEU A 79 -18.74 -20.52 4.43
C LEU A 79 -17.64 -19.79 5.21
N ALA A 80 -17.99 -19.05 6.27
CA ALA A 80 -17.01 -18.44 7.15
C ALA A 80 -16.15 -19.47 7.90
N GLU A 81 -16.73 -20.58 8.36
CA GLU A 81 -16.00 -21.71 8.92
C GLU A 81 -15.04 -22.33 7.89
N GLU A 82 -15.48 -22.50 6.63
CA GLU A 82 -14.65 -23.04 5.55
C GLU A 82 -13.45 -22.13 5.23
N LEU A 83 -13.63 -20.80 5.31
CA LEU A 83 -12.52 -19.82 5.14
C LEU A 83 -11.48 -19.96 6.26
N ILE A 84 -11.92 -20.07 7.52
CA ILE A 84 -11.01 -20.22 8.68
C ILE A 84 -10.26 -21.55 8.66
N GLU A 85 -10.90 -22.60 8.16
CA GLU A 85 -10.34 -23.95 8.09
C GLU A 85 -9.57 -24.25 6.80
N ASP A 86 -9.35 -23.22 5.96
CA ASP A 86 -8.66 -23.32 4.68
C ASP A 86 -9.26 -24.40 3.75
N ARG A 87 -10.59 -24.46 3.69
CA ARG A 87 -11.37 -25.42 2.89
C ARG A 87 -12.32 -24.75 1.90
N ALA A 88 -12.33 -23.42 1.89
CA ALA A 88 -13.21 -22.69 1.01
C ALA A 88 -12.80 -22.88 -0.47
N GLU A 89 -13.77 -23.18 -1.31
CA GLU A 89 -13.58 -23.25 -2.78
C GLU A 89 -13.77 -21.87 -3.45
N ARG A 90 -14.30 -20.90 -2.72
CA ARG A 90 -14.59 -19.53 -3.20
C ARG A 90 -14.40 -18.53 -2.09
N ILE A 91 -14.04 -17.31 -2.48
CA ILE A 91 -13.93 -16.18 -1.58
C ILE A 91 -14.55 -14.94 -2.23
N SER A 92 -15.30 -14.16 -1.46
CA SER A 92 -15.83 -12.87 -1.89
C SER A 92 -15.15 -11.73 -1.12
N LEU A 93 -14.85 -10.65 -1.80
CA LEU A 93 -14.15 -9.49 -1.24
C LEU A 93 -14.65 -8.18 -1.86
N ILE A 94 -14.26 -7.06 -1.26
CA ILE A 94 -14.50 -5.73 -1.81
C ILE A 94 -13.18 -5.22 -2.38
N ASP A 95 -13.16 -4.91 -3.67
CA ASP A 95 -11.97 -4.39 -4.35
C ASP A 95 -11.74 -2.88 -4.09
N GLY A 96 -10.67 -2.33 -4.65
CA GLY A 96 -10.32 -0.91 -4.53
C GLY A 96 -11.35 0.05 -5.16
N ASN A 97 -12.20 -0.42 -6.09
CA ASN A 97 -13.31 0.31 -6.66
C ASN A 97 -14.61 0.19 -5.85
N LYS A 98 -14.54 -0.47 -4.69
CA LYS A 98 -15.70 -0.77 -3.83
C LYS A 98 -16.73 -1.66 -4.53
N GLN A 99 -16.27 -2.56 -5.41
CA GLN A 99 -17.09 -3.56 -6.06
C GLN A 99 -16.87 -4.92 -5.39
N ASN A 100 -17.95 -5.71 -5.31
CA ASN A 100 -17.85 -7.08 -4.84
C ASN A 100 -17.21 -7.95 -5.95
N LEU A 101 -16.19 -8.70 -5.58
CA LEU A 101 -15.50 -9.65 -6.45
C LEU A 101 -15.52 -11.01 -5.78
N THR A 102 -15.95 -12.03 -6.51
CA THR A 102 -15.86 -13.44 -6.07
C THR A 102 -14.80 -14.17 -6.88
N LEU A 103 -13.91 -14.87 -6.19
CA LEU A 103 -12.80 -15.63 -6.75
C LEU A 103 -12.98 -17.11 -6.43
N GLU A 104 -12.59 -17.98 -7.37
CA GLU A 104 -12.41 -19.40 -7.12
C GLU A 104 -11.06 -19.65 -6.44
N LEU A 105 -10.99 -20.57 -5.49
CA LEU A 105 -9.77 -20.94 -4.76
C LEU A 105 -9.36 -22.38 -5.07
N PRO A 106 -8.07 -22.76 -4.95
CA PRO A 106 -6.95 -21.86 -4.63
C PRO A 106 -6.51 -21.03 -5.83
N LEU A 107 -5.91 -19.84 -5.57
CA LEU A 107 -5.27 -19.04 -6.60
C LEU A 107 -3.85 -19.56 -6.85
N GLU A 108 -3.56 -20.03 -8.05
CA GLU A 108 -2.28 -20.63 -8.44
C GLU A 108 -1.57 -19.88 -9.56
N ARG A 109 -2.29 -19.02 -10.29
CA ARG A 109 -1.80 -18.37 -11.50
C ARG A 109 -2.15 -16.89 -11.50
N ILE A 110 -1.26 -16.07 -10.94
CA ILE A 110 -1.48 -14.63 -10.75
C ILE A 110 -0.68 -13.85 -11.78
N LEU A 111 -1.31 -12.86 -12.40
CA LEU A 111 -0.69 -11.94 -13.33
C LEU A 111 -0.79 -10.51 -12.79
N THR A 112 0.32 -9.76 -12.87
CA THR A 112 0.36 -8.36 -12.40
C THR A 112 0.57 -7.40 -13.56
N LEU A 113 -0.29 -6.38 -13.68
CA LEU A 113 -0.21 -5.36 -14.73
C LEU A 113 0.48 -4.06 -14.28
N ASN A 114 1.24 -4.10 -13.19
CA ASN A 114 2.07 -2.99 -12.77
C ASN A 114 3.16 -3.43 -11.78
N MET A 115 4.26 -2.71 -11.76
CA MET A 115 5.38 -2.97 -10.87
C MET A 115 4.99 -2.99 -9.38
N ARG A 116 4.06 -2.14 -8.92
CA ARG A 116 3.62 -2.11 -7.50
C ARG A 116 2.92 -3.41 -7.09
N HIS A 117 2.07 -3.94 -7.99
CA HIS A 117 1.42 -5.24 -7.76
C HIS A 117 2.45 -6.37 -7.76
N ALA A 118 3.48 -6.29 -8.60
CA ALA A 118 4.59 -7.25 -8.59
C ALA A 118 5.41 -7.17 -7.29
N ILE A 119 5.65 -5.95 -6.75
CA ILE A 119 6.29 -5.77 -5.44
C ILE A 119 5.42 -6.37 -4.34
N ALA A 120 4.11 -6.07 -4.35
CA ALA A 120 3.19 -6.63 -3.36
C ALA A 120 3.21 -8.15 -3.37
N LEU A 121 3.12 -8.76 -4.56
CA LEU A 121 3.19 -10.21 -4.72
C LEU A 121 4.50 -10.80 -4.17
N ALA A 122 5.65 -10.15 -4.47
CA ALA A 122 6.95 -10.58 -4.00
C ALA A 122 7.09 -10.47 -2.46
N VAL A 123 6.67 -9.34 -1.89
CA VAL A 123 6.79 -9.07 -0.46
C VAL A 123 5.89 -9.98 0.37
N LEU A 124 4.72 -10.35 -0.18
CA LEU A 124 3.74 -11.22 0.46
C LEU A 124 3.95 -12.73 0.18
N GLY A 125 5.10 -13.11 -0.42
CA GLY A 125 5.46 -14.51 -0.64
C GLY A 125 4.82 -15.17 -1.87
N GLY A 126 4.11 -14.42 -2.71
CA GLY A 126 3.35 -14.95 -3.84
C GLY A 126 4.12 -15.09 -5.17
N GLU A 127 5.46 -14.90 -5.20
CA GLU A 127 6.23 -14.94 -6.45
C GLU A 127 6.10 -16.27 -7.21
N GLU A 128 5.94 -17.39 -6.50
CA GLU A 128 5.81 -18.73 -7.11
C GLU A 128 4.48 -18.87 -7.90
N LYS A 129 3.46 -18.13 -7.52
CA LYS A 129 2.15 -18.10 -8.19
C LYS A 129 2.12 -17.16 -9.40
N ALA A 130 3.15 -16.33 -9.60
CA ALA A 130 3.21 -15.40 -10.72
C ALA A 130 3.42 -16.13 -12.05
N VAL A 131 2.60 -15.79 -13.06
CA VAL A 131 2.68 -16.37 -14.43
C VAL A 131 2.97 -15.33 -15.51
N GLY A 132 2.81 -14.05 -15.21
CA GLY A 132 3.08 -12.96 -16.14
C GLY A 132 3.14 -11.61 -15.42
N VAL A 133 3.84 -10.66 -16.01
CA VAL A 133 4.14 -9.36 -15.41
C VAL A 133 4.04 -8.22 -16.43
N ASP A 134 3.87 -7.00 -15.94
CA ASP A 134 4.02 -5.76 -16.72
C ASP A 134 5.45 -5.63 -17.29
N ASN A 135 5.58 -5.01 -18.46
CA ASN A 135 6.87 -4.82 -19.14
C ASN A 135 7.93 -4.15 -18.26
N THR A 136 7.53 -3.27 -17.35
CA THR A 136 8.47 -2.54 -16.49
C THR A 136 9.16 -3.42 -15.45
N VAL A 137 8.58 -4.56 -15.11
CA VAL A 137 9.18 -5.56 -14.20
C VAL A 137 10.40 -6.22 -14.85
N GLY A 138 10.29 -6.58 -16.13
CA GLY A 138 11.40 -7.19 -16.90
C GLY A 138 12.66 -6.32 -16.98
N GLU A 139 12.51 -5.00 -16.87
CA GLU A 139 13.61 -4.04 -16.89
C GLU A 139 14.36 -3.90 -15.55
N ARG A 140 13.84 -4.50 -14.46
CA ARG A 140 14.32 -4.34 -13.08
C ARG A 140 14.80 -5.66 -12.46
N VAL A 141 15.75 -6.28 -13.15
CA VAL A 141 16.28 -7.62 -12.79
C VAL A 141 16.84 -7.67 -11.37
N GLU A 142 17.45 -6.58 -10.89
CA GLU A 142 18.02 -6.54 -9.53
C GLU A 142 16.92 -6.54 -8.45
N LEU A 143 15.79 -5.87 -8.71
CA LEU A 143 14.63 -5.86 -7.80
C LEU A 143 13.82 -7.15 -7.90
N PHE A 144 13.71 -7.70 -9.12
CA PHE A 144 12.87 -8.86 -9.42
C PHE A 144 13.67 -9.99 -10.07
N PRO A 145 14.60 -10.66 -9.35
CA PRO A 145 15.43 -11.71 -9.94
C PRO A 145 14.62 -12.84 -10.61
N ARG A 146 13.46 -13.18 -10.02
CA ARG A 146 12.55 -14.19 -10.54
C ARG A 146 11.49 -13.60 -11.47
N LEU A 147 10.72 -12.62 -11.00
CA LEU A 147 9.58 -12.09 -11.75
C LEU A 147 9.99 -11.47 -13.08
N SER A 148 11.19 -10.87 -13.18
CA SER A 148 11.73 -10.32 -14.42
C SER A 148 11.97 -11.35 -15.53
N GLN A 149 11.97 -12.66 -15.20
CA GLN A 149 12.13 -13.75 -16.16
C GLN A 149 10.78 -14.26 -16.72
N LEU A 150 9.66 -13.77 -16.16
CA LEU A 150 8.33 -14.17 -16.60
C LEU A 150 7.93 -13.45 -17.89
N PRO A 151 6.96 -14.01 -18.65
CA PRO A 151 6.40 -13.33 -19.81
C PRO A 151 5.91 -11.93 -19.48
N ALA A 152 6.30 -10.95 -20.29
CA ALA A 152 5.80 -9.59 -20.21
C ALA A 152 4.51 -9.47 -21.04
N VAL A 153 3.47 -8.83 -20.48
CA VAL A 153 2.11 -8.77 -21.06
C VAL A 153 1.67 -7.33 -21.35
N GLY A 154 2.58 -6.51 -21.81
CA GLY A 154 2.30 -5.10 -22.11
C GLY A 154 2.50 -4.19 -20.91
N THR A 155 1.82 -3.06 -20.92
CA THR A 155 1.83 -2.08 -19.84
C THR A 155 0.43 -1.89 -19.26
N THR A 156 0.32 -1.22 -18.11
CA THR A 156 -0.99 -0.86 -17.54
C THR A 156 -1.89 -0.10 -18.54
N SER A 157 -1.30 0.79 -19.37
CA SER A 157 -2.05 1.58 -20.35
C SER A 157 -2.41 0.79 -21.61
N GLU A 158 -1.57 -0.16 -21.98
CA GLU A 158 -1.67 -0.95 -23.20
C GLU A 158 -1.38 -2.44 -22.88
N PRO A 159 -2.34 -3.15 -22.24
CA PRO A 159 -2.19 -4.56 -21.93
C PRO A 159 -2.27 -5.42 -23.19
N ASP A 160 -1.41 -6.42 -23.31
CA ASP A 160 -1.44 -7.42 -24.37
C ASP A 160 -2.44 -8.53 -24.00
N ILE A 161 -3.67 -8.35 -24.44
CA ILE A 161 -4.79 -9.25 -24.12
C ILE A 161 -4.53 -10.68 -24.59
N GLU A 162 -3.91 -10.86 -25.78
CA GLU A 162 -3.64 -12.20 -26.32
C GLU A 162 -2.62 -12.94 -25.44
N SER A 163 -1.58 -12.24 -25.00
CA SER A 163 -0.59 -12.77 -24.07
C SER A 163 -1.21 -13.10 -22.72
N ILE A 164 -2.05 -12.21 -22.15
CA ILE A 164 -2.79 -12.45 -20.90
C ILE A 164 -3.62 -13.73 -21.00
N ILE A 165 -4.45 -13.85 -22.04
CA ILE A 165 -5.32 -15.03 -22.25
C ILE A 165 -4.49 -16.31 -22.41
N SER A 166 -3.36 -16.25 -23.13
CA SER A 166 -2.51 -17.43 -23.36
C SER A 166 -1.87 -17.97 -22.10
N LEU A 167 -1.65 -17.11 -21.10
CA LEU A 167 -1.09 -17.49 -19.79
C LEU A 167 -2.13 -18.09 -18.84
N GLN A 168 -3.41 -18.00 -19.17
CA GLN A 168 -4.51 -18.54 -18.36
C GLN A 168 -4.39 -18.22 -16.86
N PRO A 169 -4.31 -16.94 -16.46
CA PRO A 169 -4.27 -16.59 -15.04
C PRO A 169 -5.64 -16.84 -14.38
N ASP A 170 -5.61 -17.24 -13.11
CA ASP A 170 -6.79 -17.28 -12.24
C ASP A 170 -7.17 -15.86 -11.82
N LEU A 171 -6.15 -15.00 -11.66
CA LEU A 171 -6.30 -13.63 -11.21
C LEU A 171 -5.36 -12.68 -11.96
N VAL A 172 -5.92 -11.58 -12.46
CA VAL A 172 -5.17 -10.42 -12.95
C VAL A 172 -5.28 -9.30 -11.92
N VAL A 173 -4.14 -8.79 -11.43
CA VAL A 173 -4.10 -7.67 -10.46
C VAL A 173 -3.66 -6.40 -11.16
N THR A 174 -4.48 -5.34 -11.04
CA THR A 174 -4.23 -4.06 -11.71
C THR A 174 -4.75 -2.87 -10.89
N PHE A 175 -4.55 -1.63 -11.40
CA PHE A 175 -5.04 -0.43 -10.74
C PHE A 175 -6.57 -0.27 -10.81
N THR A 176 -7.09 0.54 -9.89
CA THR A 176 -8.51 0.91 -9.80
C THR A 176 -9.01 1.65 -11.05
N ASN A 177 -8.17 2.42 -11.71
CA ASN A 177 -8.54 3.32 -12.80
C ASN A 177 -7.83 3.04 -14.14
N ALA A 178 -6.94 2.04 -14.19
CA ALA A 178 -6.19 1.69 -15.39
C ALA A 178 -5.76 0.21 -15.38
N PRO A 179 -5.86 -0.50 -16.51
CA PRO A 179 -6.56 -0.06 -17.73
C PRO A 179 -8.07 0.11 -17.49
N SER A 180 -8.79 0.78 -18.39
CA SER A 180 -10.25 0.85 -18.31
C SER A 180 -10.90 -0.53 -18.50
N THR A 181 -12.13 -0.71 -18.00
CA THR A 181 -12.87 -1.99 -18.10
C THR A 181 -13.01 -2.47 -19.53
N ASP A 182 -13.32 -1.57 -20.48
CA ASP A 182 -13.41 -1.88 -21.92
C ASP A 182 -12.06 -2.24 -22.55
N ALA A 183 -10.96 -1.86 -21.94
CA ALA A 183 -9.60 -2.21 -22.39
C ALA A 183 -9.12 -3.55 -21.83
N LEU A 184 -9.66 -4.03 -20.73
CA LEU A 184 -9.24 -5.26 -20.05
C LEU A 184 -10.40 -6.25 -19.87
N GLU A 185 -11.29 -6.06 -18.91
CA GLU A 185 -12.31 -7.06 -18.52
C GLU A 185 -13.24 -7.46 -19.68
N ASP A 186 -13.69 -6.50 -20.46
CA ASP A 186 -14.58 -6.75 -21.61
C ASP A 186 -13.93 -7.60 -22.72
N LYS A 187 -12.60 -7.76 -22.66
CA LYS A 187 -11.83 -8.55 -23.63
C LYS A 187 -11.37 -9.91 -23.08
N LEU A 188 -11.45 -10.10 -21.76
CA LEU A 188 -11.04 -11.34 -21.12
C LEU A 188 -12.16 -12.39 -21.21
N PRO A 189 -11.83 -13.69 -21.28
CA PRO A 189 -12.81 -14.76 -21.19
C PRO A 189 -13.58 -14.73 -19.88
N GLU A 190 -14.82 -15.21 -19.89
CA GLU A 190 -15.60 -15.45 -18.69
C GLU A 190 -14.84 -16.39 -17.74
N GLY A 191 -14.81 -16.05 -16.43
CA GLY A 191 -14.09 -16.79 -15.40
C GLY A 191 -12.65 -16.35 -15.16
N MET A 192 -12.11 -15.39 -15.94
CA MET A 192 -10.82 -14.77 -15.66
C MET A 192 -11.02 -13.52 -14.78
N ALA A 193 -10.68 -13.62 -13.52
CA ALA A 193 -10.95 -12.56 -12.55
C ALA A 193 -9.95 -11.40 -12.62
N VAL A 194 -10.43 -10.18 -12.39
CA VAL A 194 -9.59 -8.98 -12.29
C VAL A 194 -9.79 -8.34 -10.92
N LEU A 195 -8.72 -8.24 -10.15
CA LEU A 195 -8.68 -7.54 -8.87
C LEU A 195 -8.07 -6.16 -9.06
N ARG A 196 -8.81 -5.14 -8.67
CA ARG A 196 -8.38 -3.75 -8.81
C ARG A 196 -7.99 -3.18 -7.46
N PHE A 197 -6.68 -3.01 -7.25
CA PHE A 197 -6.10 -2.34 -6.08
C PHE A 197 -5.19 -1.20 -6.51
N ASP A 198 -5.23 -0.07 -5.80
CA ASP A 198 -4.36 1.07 -6.10
C ASP A 198 -2.92 0.83 -5.61
N LEU A 199 -2.76 0.25 -4.44
CA LEU A 199 -1.47 0.01 -3.79
C LEU A 199 -0.54 1.23 -3.78
N SER A 200 -1.09 2.44 -3.80
CA SER A 200 -0.31 3.68 -3.84
C SER A 200 -0.77 4.75 -2.86
N ARG A 201 -1.94 4.55 -2.23
CA ARG A 201 -2.53 5.50 -1.29
C ARG A 201 -2.32 5.06 0.14
N SER A 202 -1.85 5.96 0.99
CA SER A 202 -1.67 5.67 2.41
C SER A 202 -2.97 5.26 3.11
N SER A 203 -4.11 5.72 2.58
CA SER A 203 -5.44 5.45 3.12
C SER A 203 -6.01 4.06 2.83
N SER A 204 -5.44 3.32 1.89
CA SER A 204 -5.93 1.98 1.50
C SER A 204 -4.85 0.91 1.38
N LEU A 205 -3.58 1.30 1.35
CA LEU A 205 -2.47 0.38 1.08
C LEU A 205 -2.43 -0.78 2.08
N ARG A 206 -2.61 -0.50 3.37
CA ARG A 206 -2.54 -1.53 4.41
C ARG A 206 -3.61 -2.59 4.23
N GLU A 207 -4.87 -2.15 4.00
CA GLU A 207 -6.00 -3.05 3.78
C GLU A 207 -5.85 -3.84 2.47
N GLU A 208 -5.44 -3.18 1.39
CA GLU A 208 -5.21 -3.84 0.10
C GLU A 208 -4.11 -4.90 0.20
N MET A 209 -3.02 -4.61 0.94
CA MET A 209 -1.96 -5.57 1.22
C MET A 209 -2.43 -6.73 2.10
N ALA A 210 -3.28 -6.47 3.10
CA ALA A 210 -3.85 -7.50 3.96
C ALA A 210 -4.77 -8.45 3.17
N VAL A 211 -5.65 -7.90 2.31
CA VAL A 211 -6.52 -8.70 1.44
C VAL A 211 -5.68 -9.53 0.47
N LEU A 212 -4.69 -8.93 -0.19
CA LEU A 212 -3.83 -9.67 -1.12
C LEU A 212 -3.04 -10.76 -0.40
N GLY A 213 -2.53 -10.49 0.80
CA GLY A 213 -1.84 -11.48 1.63
C GLY A 213 -2.72 -12.65 2.02
N PHE A 214 -3.97 -12.40 2.37
CA PHE A 214 -4.96 -13.45 2.64
C PHE A 214 -5.18 -14.34 1.39
N LEU A 215 -5.31 -13.73 0.21
CA LEU A 215 -5.48 -14.45 -1.06
C LEU A 215 -4.25 -15.30 -1.47
N LEU A 216 -3.07 -14.92 -1.01
CA LEU A 216 -1.82 -15.62 -1.31
C LEU A 216 -1.56 -16.81 -0.38
N ASP A 217 -2.30 -16.91 0.72
CA ASP A 217 -2.17 -17.98 1.72
C ASP A 217 -0.74 -18.08 2.31
N ASP A 218 -0.11 -16.91 2.56
CA ASP A 218 1.16 -16.79 3.30
C ASP A 218 1.00 -15.84 4.49
N PRO A 219 0.41 -16.31 5.60
CA PRO A 219 0.14 -15.46 6.76
C PRO A 219 1.42 -14.93 7.41
N ASP A 220 2.53 -15.68 7.36
CA ASP A 220 3.81 -15.25 7.95
C ASP A 220 4.42 -14.08 7.19
N SER A 221 4.42 -14.11 5.87
CA SER A 221 4.91 -13.00 5.03
C SER A 221 4.00 -11.79 5.16
N THR A 222 2.70 -12.00 5.17
CA THR A 222 1.69 -10.96 5.35
C THR A 222 1.86 -10.26 6.70
N GLN A 223 1.95 -11.02 7.80
CA GLN A 223 2.12 -10.44 9.13
C GLN A 223 3.44 -9.66 9.25
N ARG A 224 4.56 -10.19 8.70
CA ARG A 224 5.83 -9.45 8.69
C ARG A 224 5.73 -8.11 8.00
N TYR A 225 5.03 -8.05 6.85
CA TYR A 225 4.83 -6.79 6.13
C TYR A 225 3.95 -5.83 6.92
N LEU A 226 2.81 -6.29 7.45
CA LEU A 226 1.89 -5.45 8.21
C LEU A 226 2.52 -4.91 9.50
N ASP A 227 3.26 -5.73 10.25
CA ASP A 227 4.00 -5.31 11.45
C ASP A 227 5.05 -4.23 11.11
N TRP A 228 5.76 -4.41 10.00
CA TRP A 228 6.72 -3.43 9.51
C TRP A 228 6.04 -2.12 9.12
N TYR A 229 4.96 -2.18 8.35
CA TYR A 229 4.19 -1.02 7.93
C TYR A 229 3.61 -0.25 9.12
N ASP A 230 2.88 -0.94 10.00
CA ASP A 230 2.20 -0.35 11.15
C ASP A 230 3.20 0.30 12.11
N ARG A 231 4.33 -0.35 12.36
CA ARG A 231 5.39 0.18 13.21
C ARG A 231 5.91 1.53 12.71
N TYR A 232 6.31 1.61 11.44
CA TYR A 232 6.96 2.81 10.93
C TYR A 232 5.97 3.91 10.57
N ILE A 233 4.79 3.58 10.05
CA ILE A 233 3.73 4.57 9.81
C ILE A 233 3.25 5.15 11.14
N GLY A 234 3.05 4.32 12.16
CA GLY A 234 2.70 4.77 13.51
C GLY A 234 3.77 5.70 14.10
N GLU A 235 5.06 5.36 13.97
CA GLU A 235 6.15 6.24 14.40
C GLU A 235 6.14 7.60 13.71
N ILE A 236 5.90 7.62 12.38
CA ILE A 236 5.80 8.87 11.62
C ILE A 236 4.62 9.70 12.12
N GLN A 237 3.45 9.09 12.24
CA GLN A 237 2.22 9.76 12.68
C GLN A 237 2.36 10.30 14.10
N ASP A 238 2.94 9.55 15.03
CA ASP A 238 3.18 9.97 16.41
C ASP A 238 4.11 11.18 16.49
N LYS A 239 5.16 11.23 15.67
CA LYS A 239 6.08 12.36 15.60
C LYS A 239 5.42 13.56 14.90
N ALA A 240 4.71 13.33 13.79
CA ALA A 240 3.99 14.37 13.05
C ALA A 240 2.87 15.04 13.87
N ALA A 241 2.16 14.27 14.69
CA ALA A 241 1.09 14.78 15.57
C ALA A 241 1.59 15.78 16.66
N ARG A 242 2.89 15.82 16.91
CA ARG A 242 3.52 16.77 17.88
C ARG A 242 3.95 18.08 17.24
N ILE A 243 3.79 18.21 15.91
CA ILE A 243 4.14 19.41 15.17
C ILE A 243 2.93 20.35 15.23
N GLU A 244 3.10 21.51 15.83
CA GLU A 244 2.05 22.53 15.87
C GLU A 244 1.70 23.00 14.45
N ASP A 245 0.44 23.39 14.21
CA ASP A 245 -0.03 23.75 12.86
C ASP A 245 0.80 24.89 12.23
N GLU A 246 1.27 25.82 13.04
CA GLU A 246 2.11 26.96 12.61
C GLU A 246 3.54 26.55 12.20
N ASP A 247 4.02 25.41 12.70
CA ASP A 247 5.35 24.87 12.42
C ASP A 247 5.35 23.85 11.26
N ARG A 248 4.18 23.53 10.71
CA ARG A 248 4.08 22.60 9.59
C ARG A 248 4.75 23.17 8.34
N ALA A 249 5.69 22.40 7.78
CA ALA A 249 6.44 22.81 6.60
C ALA A 249 5.53 22.90 5.37
N ARG A 250 5.56 24.05 4.68
CA ARG A 250 4.92 24.22 3.37
C ARG A 250 5.79 23.58 2.29
N VAL A 251 5.21 22.64 1.55
CA VAL A 251 5.92 21.78 0.59
C VAL A 251 5.33 21.95 -0.81
N LEU A 252 6.18 22.11 -1.81
CA LEU A 252 5.80 21.85 -3.19
C LEU A 252 6.21 20.40 -3.52
N MET A 253 5.24 19.57 -3.89
CA MET A 253 5.48 18.25 -4.46
C MET A 253 5.28 18.31 -5.97
N GLU A 254 6.34 18.13 -6.74
CA GLU A 254 6.31 18.24 -8.20
C GLU A 254 7.04 17.09 -8.87
N ARG A 255 6.91 16.95 -10.18
CA ARG A 255 7.72 16.03 -10.99
C ARG A 255 8.52 16.76 -12.05
N GLU A 256 9.53 16.05 -12.55
CA GLU A 256 10.32 16.49 -13.70
C GLU A 256 9.42 16.90 -14.88
N ARG A 257 9.71 18.03 -15.47
CA ARG A 257 8.96 18.57 -16.62
C ARG A 257 9.02 17.61 -17.80
N SER A 258 7.89 17.46 -18.47
CA SER A 258 7.80 16.79 -19.76
C SER A 258 7.65 17.81 -20.90
N ALA A 259 7.70 17.34 -22.14
CA ALA A 259 7.49 18.22 -23.30
C ALA A 259 6.10 18.87 -23.30
N ASP A 260 5.12 18.30 -22.61
CA ASP A 260 3.75 18.78 -22.51
C ASP A 260 3.56 19.81 -21.38
N THR A 261 4.54 19.97 -20.49
CA THR A 261 4.49 20.97 -19.42
C THR A 261 4.67 22.37 -20.01
N GLY A 262 3.77 23.31 -19.69
CA GLY A 262 3.84 24.68 -20.15
C GLY A 262 5.18 25.36 -19.78
N PRO A 263 5.67 26.32 -20.56
CA PRO A 263 7.01 26.92 -20.35
C PRO A 263 7.15 27.64 -19.02
N THR A 264 6.04 28.12 -18.46
CA THR A 264 5.96 28.86 -17.19
C THR A 264 5.32 28.07 -16.08
N ALA A 265 5.10 26.77 -16.26
CA ALA A 265 4.40 25.93 -15.32
C ALA A 265 5.31 24.83 -14.73
N ARG A 266 4.91 24.33 -13.57
CA ARG A 266 5.47 23.15 -12.90
C ARG A 266 4.40 22.07 -12.84
N TRP A 267 4.74 20.83 -13.13
CA TRP A 267 3.79 19.73 -12.97
C TRP A 267 3.74 19.32 -11.50
N ALA A 268 2.73 19.78 -10.80
CA ALA A 268 2.59 19.54 -9.36
C ALA A 268 1.61 18.41 -9.04
N TYR A 269 1.84 17.77 -7.92
CA TYR A 269 0.92 16.82 -7.28
C TYR A 269 0.15 17.54 -6.17
N ALA A 270 -1.14 17.22 -6.05
CA ALA A 270 -2.03 17.79 -5.05
C ALA A 270 -2.89 16.71 -4.38
N SER A 271 -3.94 17.10 -3.68
CA SER A 271 -4.88 16.22 -3.00
C SER A 271 -5.33 15.07 -3.93
N GLY A 272 -5.48 13.88 -3.37
CA GLY A 272 -5.90 12.70 -4.13
C GLY A 272 -4.76 11.95 -4.83
N THR A 273 -3.49 12.24 -4.54
CA THR A 273 -2.33 11.50 -5.08
C THR A 273 -1.49 10.87 -3.97
N GLY A 274 -0.96 9.67 -4.20
CA GLY A 274 -0.08 8.99 -3.24
C GLY A 274 1.20 9.78 -2.92
N PHE A 275 1.65 10.66 -3.81
CA PHE A 275 2.80 11.53 -3.55
C PHE A 275 2.47 12.66 -2.57
N THR A 276 1.24 13.19 -2.60
CA THR A 276 0.78 14.12 -1.56
C THR A 276 0.62 13.41 -0.22
N ASP A 277 0.17 12.15 -0.22
CA ASP A 277 0.06 11.34 0.99
C ASP A 277 1.40 11.24 1.75
N LEU A 278 2.56 11.24 1.06
CA LEU A 278 3.87 11.27 1.71
C LEU A 278 4.10 12.55 2.51
N VAL A 279 3.67 13.69 1.95
CA VAL A 279 3.79 15.00 2.62
C VAL A 279 2.86 15.06 3.82
N ASP A 280 1.62 14.58 3.66
CA ASP A 280 0.61 14.60 4.71
C ASP A 280 0.99 13.67 5.87
N LEU A 281 1.45 12.45 5.59
CA LEU A 281 1.97 11.51 6.59
C LEU A 281 3.14 12.11 7.38
N ALA A 282 4.04 12.79 6.70
CA ALA A 282 5.18 13.45 7.33
C ALA A 282 4.81 14.71 8.13
N GLY A 283 3.54 15.12 8.16
CA GLY A 283 3.06 16.33 8.86
C GLY A 283 3.32 17.63 8.12
N GLY A 284 3.65 17.59 6.81
CA GLY A 284 3.79 18.78 5.98
C GLY A 284 2.45 19.28 5.42
N ILE A 285 2.49 20.39 4.73
CA ILE A 285 1.35 20.98 4.00
C ILE A 285 1.75 21.14 2.54
N ASN A 286 1.14 20.37 1.65
CA ASN A 286 1.37 20.56 0.23
C ASN A 286 0.66 21.83 -0.24
N ILE A 287 1.40 22.82 -0.77
CA ILE A 287 0.86 24.13 -1.20
C ILE A 287 -0.14 24.03 -2.34
N ALA A 288 -0.10 22.96 -3.12
CA ALA A 288 -1.04 22.71 -4.21
C ALA A 288 -2.37 22.12 -3.73
N SER A 289 -2.40 21.48 -2.53
CA SER A 289 -3.62 20.93 -1.94
C SER A 289 -4.60 22.06 -1.59
N GLY A 290 -5.89 21.83 -1.85
CA GLY A 290 -6.94 22.84 -1.68
C GLY A 290 -7.02 23.87 -2.81
N TYR A 291 -6.00 23.94 -3.69
CA TYR A 291 -6.06 24.75 -4.91
C TYR A 291 -6.43 23.91 -6.14
N MET A 292 -5.92 22.68 -6.19
CA MET A 292 -6.24 21.71 -7.25
C MET A 292 -6.31 20.28 -6.68
N GLU A 293 -6.84 19.36 -7.48
CA GLU A 293 -6.87 17.92 -7.21
C GLU A 293 -6.09 17.15 -8.30
N GLY A 294 -5.54 16.00 -7.90
CA GLY A 294 -4.75 15.15 -8.78
C GLY A 294 -3.39 15.74 -9.10
N ASN A 295 -3.00 15.66 -10.36
CA ASN A 295 -1.74 16.21 -10.84
C ASN A 295 -1.95 17.00 -12.14
N LYS A 296 -1.42 18.19 -12.22
CA LYS A 296 -1.47 19.05 -13.41
C LYS A 296 -0.51 20.22 -13.31
N ASP A 297 -0.48 21.02 -14.36
CA ASP A 297 0.31 22.24 -14.42
C ASP A 297 -0.11 23.23 -13.32
N LEU A 298 0.88 23.79 -12.64
CA LEU A 298 0.78 24.82 -11.62
C LEU A 298 1.67 26.00 -12.04
N GLU A 299 1.09 27.18 -12.12
CA GLU A 299 1.83 28.38 -12.57
C GLU A 299 2.98 28.71 -11.60
N THR A 300 4.12 29.10 -12.18
CA THR A 300 5.33 29.44 -11.41
C THR A 300 5.09 30.61 -10.44
N GLU A 301 4.29 31.58 -10.83
CA GLU A 301 3.90 32.72 -9.98
C GLU A 301 3.14 32.28 -8.73
N PHE A 302 2.26 31.27 -8.85
CA PHE A 302 1.58 30.70 -7.69
C PHE A 302 2.57 30.08 -6.70
N VAL A 303 3.56 29.35 -7.19
CA VAL A 303 4.60 28.74 -6.35
C VAL A 303 5.40 29.82 -5.62
N ILE A 304 5.77 30.89 -6.33
CA ILE A 304 6.50 32.05 -5.76
C ILE A 304 5.66 32.73 -4.66
N ASP A 305 4.36 32.96 -4.92
CA ASP A 305 3.45 33.58 -3.95
C ASP A 305 3.26 32.73 -2.68
N LYS A 306 3.20 31.41 -2.81
CA LYS A 306 3.06 30.46 -1.69
C LYS A 306 4.33 30.27 -0.88
N ASP A 307 5.48 30.63 -1.44
CA ASP A 307 6.81 30.54 -0.81
C ASP A 307 7.02 29.21 -0.05
N PRO A 308 7.09 28.05 -0.75
CA PRO A 308 7.31 26.78 -0.09
C PRO A 308 8.65 26.76 0.63
N GLN A 309 8.67 26.13 1.81
CA GLN A 309 9.86 25.95 2.64
C GLN A 309 10.68 24.73 2.20
N VAL A 310 10.04 23.80 1.49
CA VAL A 310 10.67 22.61 0.92
C VAL A 310 10.11 22.35 -0.47
N ILE A 311 10.97 21.99 -1.42
CA ILE A 311 10.56 21.49 -2.73
C ILE A 311 11.02 20.02 -2.83
N ILE A 312 10.10 19.13 -3.18
CA ILE A 312 10.38 17.72 -3.44
C ILE A 312 10.04 17.42 -4.89
N GLY A 313 11.08 17.19 -5.69
CA GLY A 313 10.96 16.79 -7.09
C GLY A 313 10.90 15.28 -7.21
N LEU A 314 9.88 14.77 -7.89
CA LEU A 314 9.76 13.35 -8.24
C LEU A 314 10.43 13.07 -9.58
N SER A 315 11.33 12.10 -9.61
CA SER A 315 11.94 11.60 -10.83
C SER A 315 11.70 10.11 -11.01
N TYR A 316 11.46 9.67 -12.24
CA TYR A 316 11.48 8.26 -12.64
C TYR A 316 12.82 7.87 -13.31
N LYS A 317 13.80 8.78 -13.27
CA LYS A 317 15.18 8.53 -13.62
C LYS A 317 15.95 8.24 -12.34
N GLY A 318 16.65 7.14 -12.29
CA GLY A 318 17.21 6.63 -11.04
C GLY A 318 16.32 5.57 -10.40
N GLY A 319 16.59 5.18 -9.16
CA GLY A 319 15.93 4.05 -8.53
C GLY A 319 16.43 2.70 -9.08
N TYR A 320 15.56 1.71 -9.15
CA TYR A 320 15.93 0.34 -9.54
C TYR A 320 16.29 0.16 -11.03
N LYS A 321 15.96 1.12 -11.89
CA LYS A 321 16.22 1.05 -13.33
C LYS A 321 17.54 1.68 -13.71
N SER A 322 18.03 2.64 -12.95
CA SER A 322 19.22 3.43 -13.29
C SER A 322 19.96 3.84 -12.03
N SER A 323 21.23 3.60 -11.99
CA SER A 323 22.16 4.10 -10.97
C SER A 323 22.82 5.43 -11.36
N ASP A 324 22.37 6.08 -12.44
CA ASP A 324 22.93 7.34 -12.90
C ASP A 324 22.43 8.55 -12.09
N PRO A 325 23.21 9.06 -11.14
CA PRO A 325 22.83 10.20 -10.31
C PRO A 325 22.80 11.53 -11.10
N GLU A 326 23.42 11.59 -12.27
CA GLU A 326 23.51 12.82 -13.07
C GLU A 326 22.14 13.25 -13.60
N SER A 327 21.27 12.28 -13.93
CA SER A 327 19.90 12.57 -14.37
C SER A 327 19.08 13.22 -13.28
N MET A 328 19.16 12.75 -12.03
CA MET A 328 18.45 13.35 -10.87
C MET A 328 19.07 14.71 -10.54
N LYS A 329 20.39 14.82 -10.65
CA LYS A 329 21.10 16.09 -10.47
C LYS A 329 20.68 17.13 -11.49
N ALA A 330 20.51 16.75 -12.74
CA ALA A 330 20.07 17.67 -13.81
C ALA A 330 18.68 18.23 -13.49
N TYR A 331 17.77 17.43 -12.95
CA TYR A 331 16.45 17.89 -12.51
C TYR A 331 16.55 18.83 -11.29
N TYR A 332 17.37 18.49 -10.30
CA TYR A 332 17.67 19.41 -9.18
C TYR A 332 18.17 20.76 -9.69
N ASP A 333 19.16 20.75 -10.61
CA ASP A 333 19.73 21.96 -11.20
C ASP A 333 18.70 22.78 -12.01
N GLU A 334 17.72 22.11 -12.63
CA GLU A 334 16.58 22.75 -13.31
C GLU A 334 15.70 23.53 -12.31
N ILE A 335 15.33 22.90 -11.20
CA ILE A 335 14.55 23.57 -10.14
C ILE A 335 15.30 24.80 -9.63
N MET A 336 16.58 24.63 -9.29
CA MET A 336 17.42 25.72 -8.75
C MET A 336 17.60 26.90 -9.72
N LYS A 337 17.48 26.68 -11.04
CA LYS A 337 17.63 27.70 -12.08
C LYS A 337 16.31 28.25 -12.59
N THR A 338 15.17 27.79 -12.06
CA THR A 338 13.86 28.29 -12.47
C THR A 338 13.76 29.80 -12.18
N GLU A 339 13.32 30.56 -13.16
CA GLU A 339 13.18 32.01 -13.02
C GLU A 339 12.24 32.37 -11.86
N GLY A 340 12.68 33.28 -11.00
CA GLY A 340 11.96 33.68 -9.79
C GLY A 340 12.16 32.78 -8.57
N PHE A 341 12.64 31.54 -8.71
CA PHE A 341 12.81 30.60 -7.58
C PHE A 341 13.96 30.97 -6.64
N GLY A 342 14.92 31.79 -7.08
CA GLY A 342 16.02 32.22 -6.21
C GLY A 342 15.60 32.96 -4.92
N ASN A 343 14.36 33.47 -4.87
CA ASN A 343 13.80 34.16 -3.68
C ASN A 343 12.92 33.22 -2.82
N ILE A 344 12.57 32.03 -3.31
CA ILE A 344 11.75 31.06 -2.56
C ILE A 344 12.57 30.50 -1.39
N SER A 345 11.92 30.38 -0.24
CA SER A 345 12.53 29.88 1.00
C SER A 345 13.25 28.53 0.79
N ALA A 346 12.61 27.57 0.12
CA ALA A 346 13.20 26.26 -0.16
C ALA A 346 14.54 26.35 -0.92
N VAL A 347 14.63 27.20 -1.94
CA VAL A 347 15.84 27.37 -2.76
C VAL A 347 16.92 28.11 -2.00
N ARG A 348 16.56 29.19 -1.32
CA ARG A 348 17.47 30.01 -0.53
C ARG A 348 18.10 29.22 0.62
N ASP A 349 17.32 28.36 1.28
CA ASP A 349 17.73 27.60 2.46
C ASP A 349 18.29 26.20 2.09
N GLY A 350 18.39 25.89 0.78
CA GLY A 350 18.94 24.62 0.27
C GLY A 350 18.07 23.41 0.56
N ARG A 351 16.74 23.59 0.70
CA ARG A 351 15.78 22.52 1.03
C ARG A 351 15.03 22.07 -0.23
N VAL A 352 15.79 21.79 -1.29
CA VAL A 352 15.30 21.18 -2.53
C VAL A 352 15.81 19.75 -2.58
N HIS A 353 14.92 18.79 -2.74
CA HIS A 353 15.23 17.35 -2.73
C HIS A 353 14.63 16.67 -3.95
N ILE A 354 15.28 15.62 -4.43
CA ILE A 354 14.76 14.76 -5.50
C ILE A 354 14.57 13.35 -4.94
N ILE A 355 13.36 12.80 -5.12
CA ILE A 355 13.01 11.44 -4.73
C ILE A 355 12.69 10.59 -5.97
N SER A 356 13.06 9.32 -5.95
CA SER A 356 12.65 8.40 -7.01
C SER A 356 11.22 7.90 -6.79
N GLY A 357 10.42 7.88 -7.87
CA GLY A 357 9.08 7.30 -7.86
C GLY A 357 9.07 5.78 -7.64
N ASP A 358 10.20 5.11 -7.91
CA ASP A 358 10.29 3.64 -7.82
C ASP A 358 10.20 3.12 -6.37
N PHE A 359 10.56 3.93 -5.37
CA PHE A 359 10.54 3.49 -3.95
C PHE A 359 9.89 4.48 -2.98
N SER A 360 9.16 5.46 -3.50
CA SER A 360 8.50 6.46 -2.65
C SER A 360 7.03 6.18 -2.38
N ILE A 361 6.37 5.41 -3.22
CA ILE A 361 4.97 5.00 -3.06
C ILE A 361 4.80 3.52 -3.43
N GLY A 362 3.67 2.93 -3.06
CA GLY A 362 3.42 1.51 -3.24
C GLY A 362 3.70 0.72 -1.96
N PRO A 363 3.92 -0.58 -2.02
CA PRO A 363 4.21 -1.39 -0.83
C PRO A 363 5.39 -0.88 0.01
N GLN A 364 6.33 -0.15 -0.60
CA GLN A 364 7.48 0.49 0.05
C GLN A 364 7.24 1.95 0.48
N LEU A 365 5.98 2.40 0.55
CA LEU A 365 5.59 3.76 0.94
C LEU A 365 6.24 4.24 2.25
N VAL A 366 6.47 3.35 3.19
CA VAL A 366 7.17 3.63 4.46
C VAL A 366 8.52 4.31 4.22
N VAL A 367 9.32 3.79 3.27
CA VAL A 367 10.66 4.35 2.95
C VAL A 367 10.53 5.78 2.42
N GLY A 368 9.55 6.00 1.52
CA GLY A 368 9.25 7.34 1.00
C GLY A 368 8.81 8.30 2.08
N ALA A 369 7.88 7.88 2.95
CA ALA A 369 7.34 8.69 4.03
C ALA A 369 8.42 9.06 5.07
N LEU A 370 9.26 8.12 5.50
CA LEU A 370 10.39 8.38 6.41
C LEU A 370 11.40 9.35 5.78
N THR A 371 11.68 9.19 4.47
CA THR A 371 12.59 10.07 3.75
C THR A 371 12.06 11.51 3.73
N VAL A 372 10.78 11.67 3.38
CA VAL A 372 10.12 12.98 3.37
C VAL A 372 10.07 13.57 4.79
N ALA A 373 9.66 12.79 5.80
CA ALA A 373 9.62 13.25 7.18
C ALA A 373 10.99 13.76 7.68
N LYS A 374 12.06 13.05 7.34
CA LYS A 374 13.43 13.47 7.67
C LYS A 374 13.85 14.76 6.97
N TRP A 375 13.40 14.98 5.73
CA TRP A 375 13.66 16.22 5.01
C TRP A 375 12.85 17.39 5.58
N LEU A 376 11.61 17.16 6.00
CA LEU A 376 10.77 18.20 6.58
C LEU A 376 11.23 18.57 7.98
N TYR A 377 11.57 17.57 8.82
CA TYR A 377 11.85 17.73 10.25
C TYR A 377 13.09 16.95 10.68
N PRO A 378 14.29 17.36 10.24
CA PRO A 378 15.52 16.59 10.46
C PRO A 378 15.85 16.36 11.94
N GLU A 379 15.45 17.25 12.84
CA GLU A 379 15.69 17.11 14.29
C GLU A 379 14.78 16.04 14.92
N GLN A 380 13.51 15.97 14.52
CA GLN A 380 12.52 15.01 15.01
C GLN A 380 12.78 13.60 14.49
N PHE A 381 13.44 13.46 13.33
CA PHE A 381 13.73 12.19 12.66
C PHE A 381 15.24 11.91 12.55
N GLN A 382 16.08 12.47 13.45
CA GLN A 382 17.52 12.28 13.41
C GLN A 382 17.96 10.83 13.65
N ASP A 383 17.18 10.09 14.44
CA ASP A 383 17.38 8.69 14.83
C ASP A 383 16.95 7.68 13.75
N VAL A 384 16.33 8.15 12.66
CA VAL A 384 15.83 7.30 11.59
C VAL A 384 16.80 7.34 10.40
N ASP A 385 17.13 6.16 9.87
CA ASP A 385 17.82 6.02 8.58
C ASP A 385 16.89 5.29 7.59
N PRO A 386 16.28 6.01 6.64
CA PRO A 386 15.37 5.39 5.67
C PRO A 386 16.00 4.30 4.79
N VAL A 387 17.33 4.23 4.72
CA VAL A 387 18.07 3.21 3.96
C VAL A 387 18.17 1.88 4.73
N GLN A 388 17.96 1.91 6.06
CA GLN A 388 18.07 0.75 6.95
C GLN A 388 16.71 0.14 7.34
N VAL A 389 15.64 0.68 6.80
CA VAL A 389 14.23 0.30 7.12
C VAL A 389 13.63 -0.76 6.13
#